data_ee1c07c55995c6ace1ca1b6a997fccd9
#
_entry.id   ee1c07c55995c6ace1ca1b6a997fccd9
#
_cell.length_a   1.000
_cell.length_b   1.000
_cell.length_c   1.000
_cell.angle_alpha   90.00
_cell.angle_beta   90.00
_cell.angle_gamma   90.00
#
_symmetry.space_group_name_H-M   'P 1'
#
loop_
_entity.id
_entity.type
_entity.pdbx_description
1 polymer ?
#
loop_
_entity_poly.entity_id
_entity_poly.type
_entity_poly.pdbx_seq_one_letter_code
_entity_poly.pdbx_strand_id
1 'polypeptide(L)'
;MSNHKNTAEIILDTAQYIVQEVGFNGFSYAHIAEKVGIRTASIHYHFPNKEDLGEALITRYHKHSMSAIAQIDIETQNNLEKLRKFILIFDGPVQDYCTCLSVMLSTELATLSAKVRDRLAQFFTTNLTWLERVLDQGRREGHINFEGAADVQAHKFLASLQGAQLLARSFRDKNRFEVIAEGLIASLT
;
A
#
# COMPACT_ATOMS: atom_id res chain seq x y z
N MET A 1 1.67 -29.02 -9.54
CA MET A 1 0.35 -28.45 -9.89
C MET A 1 0.59 -27.06 -10.44
N SER A 2 0.37 -26.86 -11.74
CA SER A 2 0.58 -25.59 -12.42
C SER A 2 -0.43 -24.56 -11.89
N ASN A 3 0.07 -23.54 -11.20
CA ASN A 3 -0.73 -22.43 -10.70
C ASN A 3 -0.99 -21.48 -11.87
N HIS A 4 -1.94 -21.83 -12.76
CA HIS A 4 -2.42 -20.89 -13.77
C HIS A 4 -3.14 -19.75 -13.05
N LYS A 5 -2.44 -18.62 -12.82
CA LYS A 5 -3.10 -17.38 -12.42
C LYS A 5 -4.26 -17.13 -13.39
N ASN A 6 -5.45 -16.88 -12.85
CA ASN A 6 -6.61 -16.47 -13.63
C ASN A 6 -6.26 -15.18 -14.41
N THR A 7 -6.75 -15.04 -15.64
CA THR A 7 -6.50 -13.87 -16.50
C THR A 7 -6.84 -12.55 -15.76
N ALA A 8 -7.90 -12.52 -14.94
CA ALA A 8 -8.24 -11.36 -14.14
C ALA A 8 -7.13 -10.99 -13.13
N GLU A 9 -6.48 -11.96 -12.50
CA GLU A 9 -5.37 -11.71 -11.57
C GLU A 9 -4.14 -11.17 -12.31
N ILE A 10 -3.83 -11.67 -13.50
CA ILE A 10 -2.72 -11.15 -14.32
C ILE A 10 -3.00 -9.70 -14.74
N ILE A 11 -4.24 -9.39 -15.13
CA ILE A 11 -4.66 -8.02 -15.45
C ILE A 11 -4.49 -7.12 -14.23
N LEU A 12 -4.93 -7.56 -13.04
CA LEU A 12 -4.81 -6.78 -11.81
C LEU A 12 -3.35 -6.59 -11.38
N ASP A 13 -2.48 -7.60 -11.50
CA ASP A 13 -1.04 -7.46 -11.20
C ASP A 13 -0.41 -6.40 -12.12
N THR A 14 -0.68 -6.49 -13.42
CA THR A 14 -0.14 -5.56 -14.42
C THR A 14 -0.68 -4.15 -14.21
N ALA A 15 -1.99 -4.01 -13.98
CA ALA A 15 -2.62 -2.72 -13.73
C ALA A 15 -2.10 -2.06 -12.44
N GLN A 16 -1.92 -2.84 -11.37
CA GLN A 16 -1.34 -2.33 -10.12
C GLN A 16 0.06 -1.76 -10.35
N TYR A 17 0.93 -2.50 -11.04
CA TYR A 17 2.27 -2.02 -11.37
C TYR A 17 2.23 -0.72 -12.17
N ILE A 18 1.40 -0.66 -13.23
CA ILE A 18 1.26 0.55 -14.06
C ILE A 18 0.76 1.74 -13.23
N VAL A 19 -0.25 1.54 -12.37
CA VAL A 19 -0.75 2.62 -11.51
C VAL A 19 0.34 3.12 -10.56
N GLN A 20 1.11 2.23 -9.97
CA GLN A 20 2.23 2.59 -9.09
C GLN A 20 3.34 3.35 -9.82
N GLU A 21 3.51 3.10 -11.13
CA GLU A 21 4.50 3.75 -11.98
C GLU A 21 4.01 5.12 -12.51
N VAL A 22 2.82 5.18 -13.13
CA VAL A 22 2.37 6.36 -13.89
C VAL A 22 1.05 6.98 -13.40
N GLY A 23 0.43 6.43 -12.38
CA GLY A 23 -0.87 6.87 -11.87
C GLY A 23 -2.05 6.21 -12.56
N PHE A 24 -3.23 6.33 -11.91
CA PHE A 24 -4.47 5.72 -12.42
C PHE A 24 -4.96 6.38 -13.71
N ASN A 25 -4.78 7.69 -13.85
CA ASN A 25 -5.15 8.42 -15.07
C ASN A 25 -4.12 8.26 -16.20
N GLY A 26 -2.88 7.88 -15.88
CA GLY A 26 -1.76 7.77 -16.82
C GLY A 26 -1.79 6.56 -17.76
N PHE A 27 -2.76 5.63 -17.64
CA PHE A 27 -2.84 4.45 -18.48
C PHE A 27 -4.24 4.20 -19.09
N SER A 28 -4.26 3.36 -20.11
CA SER A 28 -5.46 2.83 -20.75
C SER A 28 -5.43 1.29 -20.78
N TYR A 29 -6.55 0.66 -21.12
CA TYR A 29 -6.62 -0.80 -21.31
C TYR A 29 -5.68 -1.30 -22.41
N ALA A 30 -5.35 -0.46 -23.40
CA ALA A 30 -4.37 -0.82 -24.41
C ALA A 30 -2.98 -1.07 -23.81
N HIS A 31 -2.55 -0.27 -22.83
CA HIS A 31 -1.26 -0.45 -22.14
C HIS A 31 -1.21 -1.77 -21.34
N ILE A 32 -2.33 -2.14 -20.71
CA ILE A 32 -2.42 -3.43 -20.01
C ILE A 32 -2.40 -4.58 -21.03
N ALA A 33 -3.19 -4.46 -22.10
CA ALA A 33 -3.30 -5.47 -23.16
C ALA A 33 -1.93 -5.78 -23.80
N GLU A 34 -1.16 -4.75 -24.08
CA GLU A 34 0.20 -4.85 -24.62
C GLU A 34 1.15 -5.58 -23.64
N LYS A 35 1.17 -5.15 -22.37
CA LYS A 35 2.05 -5.77 -21.35
C LYS A 35 1.70 -7.23 -21.04
N VAL A 36 0.41 -7.59 -21.08
CA VAL A 36 -0.08 -8.95 -20.79
C VAL A 36 -0.05 -9.84 -22.04
N GLY A 37 -0.04 -9.28 -23.25
CA GLY A 37 -0.13 -10.02 -24.50
C GLY A 37 -1.54 -10.54 -24.81
N ILE A 38 -2.59 -9.82 -24.42
CA ILE A 38 -3.98 -10.16 -24.66
C ILE A 38 -4.70 -9.07 -25.45
N ARG A 39 -5.91 -9.36 -25.93
CA ARG A 39 -6.76 -8.35 -26.58
C ARG A 39 -7.43 -7.46 -25.55
N THR A 40 -7.62 -6.18 -25.85
CA THR A 40 -8.36 -5.22 -24.99
C THR A 40 -9.79 -5.73 -24.66
N ALA A 41 -10.44 -6.44 -25.59
CA ALA A 41 -11.72 -7.07 -25.37
C ALA A 41 -11.72 -8.07 -24.21
N SER A 42 -10.60 -8.76 -23.97
CA SER A 42 -10.46 -9.68 -22.81
C SER A 42 -10.41 -8.92 -21.49
N ILE A 43 -9.86 -7.69 -21.48
CA ILE A 43 -9.85 -6.84 -20.29
C ILE A 43 -11.28 -6.35 -20.02
N HIS A 44 -11.99 -5.87 -21.04
CA HIS A 44 -13.38 -5.43 -20.90
C HIS A 44 -14.33 -6.55 -20.45
N TYR A 45 -14.04 -7.81 -20.79
CA TYR A 45 -14.79 -8.96 -20.30
C TYR A 45 -14.68 -9.10 -18.76
N HIS A 46 -13.51 -8.87 -18.18
CA HIS A 46 -13.28 -8.96 -16.73
C HIS A 46 -13.60 -7.65 -16.00
N PHE A 47 -13.32 -6.52 -16.63
CA PHE A 47 -13.48 -5.17 -16.08
C PHE A 47 -14.13 -4.29 -17.15
N PRO A 48 -15.47 -4.20 -17.18
CA PRO A 48 -16.21 -3.50 -18.22
C PRO A 48 -15.78 -2.05 -18.44
N ASN A 49 -15.38 -1.37 -17.35
CA ASN A 49 -14.87 -0.01 -17.37
C ASN A 49 -13.69 0.16 -16.40
N LYS A 50 -13.03 1.31 -16.48
CA LYS A 50 -11.82 1.60 -15.69
C LYS A 50 -12.14 1.79 -14.20
N GLU A 51 -13.36 2.18 -13.84
CA GLU A 51 -13.82 2.28 -12.45
C GLU A 51 -13.92 0.91 -11.80
N ASP A 52 -14.47 -0.09 -12.50
CA ASP A 52 -14.55 -1.47 -12.02
C ASP A 52 -13.14 -2.05 -11.79
N LEU A 53 -12.21 -1.76 -12.69
CA LEU A 53 -10.80 -2.12 -12.50
C LEU A 53 -10.20 -1.42 -11.27
N GLY A 54 -10.47 -0.14 -11.08
CA GLY A 54 -10.01 0.65 -9.93
C GLY A 54 -10.55 0.11 -8.60
N GLU A 55 -11.84 -0.21 -8.54
CA GLU A 55 -12.46 -0.83 -7.36
C GLU A 55 -11.84 -2.21 -7.05
N ALA A 56 -11.65 -3.04 -8.06
CA ALA A 56 -11.02 -4.35 -7.90
C ALA A 56 -9.57 -4.23 -7.43
N LEU A 57 -8.80 -3.29 -7.96
CA LEU A 57 -7.42 -3.02 -7.57
C LEU A 57 -7.32 -2.65 -6.09
N ILE A 58 -8.06 -1.63 -5.63
CA ILE A 58 -7.97 -1.20 -4.24
C ILE A 58 -8.56 -2.24 -3.26
N THR A 59 -9.59 -2.96 -3.66
CA THR A 59 -10.17 -4.05 -2.86
C THR A 59 -9.16 -5.17 -2.66
N ARG A 60 -8.47 -5.61 -3.73
CA ARG A 60 -7.42 -6.62 -3.66
C ARG A 60 -6.23 -6.14 -2.83
N TYR A 61 -5.79 -4.91 -3.05
CA TYR A 61 -4.70 -4.29 -2.32
C TYR A 61 -4.98 -4.23 -0.81
N HIS A 62 -6.20 -3.84 -0.44
CA HIS A 62 -6.65 -3.84 0.95
C HIS A 62 -6.63 -5.25 1.56
N LYS A 63 -7.15 -6.25 0.84
CA LYS A 63 -7.12 -7.65 1.29
C LYS A 63 -5.68 -8.14 1.51
N HIS A 64 -4.76 -7.81 0.63
CA HIS A 64 -3.34 -8.17 0.80
C HIS A 64 -2.73 -7.48 2.02
N SER A 65 -3.01 -6.19 2.23
CA SER A 65 -2.58 -5.46 3.43
C SER A 65 -3.12 -6.10 4.71
N MET A 66 -4.42 -6.41 4.77
CA MET A 66 -5.02 -7.10 5.91
C MET A 66 -4.38 -8.47 6.18
N SER A 67 -4.08 -9.23 5.14
CA SER A 67 -3.40 -10.53 5.28
C SER A 67 -1.97 -10.36 5.80
N ALA A 68 -1.25 -9.34 5.32
CA ALA A 68 0.12 -9.06 5.77
C ALA A 68 0.16 -8.65 7.25
N ILE A 69 -0.71 -7.72 7.68
CA ILE A 69 -0.78 -7.32 9.09
C ILE A 69 -1.26 -8.44 10.01
N ALA A 70 -2.18 -9.30 9.57
CA ALA A 70 -2.58 -10.47 10.32
C ALA A 70 -1.43 -11.47 10.48
N GLN A 71 -0.61 -11.66 9.44
CA GLN A 71 0.58 -12.49 9.50
C GLN A 71 1.62 -11.92 10.47
N ILE A 72 1.83 -10.59 10.48
CA ILE A 72 2.70 -9.92 11.45
C ILE A 72 2.25 -10.20 12.89
N ASP A 73 0.94 -10.14 13.16
CA ASP A 73 0.39 -10.39 14.49
C ASP A 73 0.61 -11.85 14.96
N ILE A 74 0.69 -12.80 14.01
CA ILE A 74 0.99 -14.21 14.31
C ILE A 74 2.48 -14.42 14.56
N GLU A 75 3.35 -13.76 13.80
CA GLU A 75 4.80 -14.00 13.80
C GLU A 75 5.51 -13.44 15.03
N THR A 76 5.00 -12.36 15.63
CA THR A 76 5.64 -11.74 16.79
C THR A 76 4.64 -11.10 17.75
N GLN A 77 4.93 -11.17 19.05
CA GLN A 77 4.18 -10.47 20.09
C GLN A 77 4.87 -9.14 20.47
N ASN A 78 6.12 -8.92 20.09
CA ASN A 78 6.82 -7.67 20.32
C ASN A 78 6.31 -6.56 19.40
N ASN A 79 5.73 -5.52 19.99
CA ASN A 79 5.06 -4.46 19.22
C ASN A 79 6.04 -3.59 18.41
N LEU A 80 7.27 -3.40 18.87
CA LEU A 80 8.30 -2.71 18.10
C LEU A 80 8.70 -3.53 16.86
N GLU A 81 8.80 -4.85 17.01
CA GLU A 81 9.08 -5.75 15.90
C GLU A 81 7.93 -5.80 14.89
N LYS A 82 6.67 -5.71 15.36
CA LYS A 82 5.50 -5.56 14.47
C LYS A 82 5.63 -4.32 13.57
N LEU A 83 6.07 -3.18 14.12
CA LEU A 83 6.27 -1.95 13.35
C LEU A 83 7.41 -2.12 12.33
N ARG A 84 8.51 -2.77 12.69
CA ARG A 84 9.61 -3.08 11.75
C ARG A 84 9.12 -3.92 10.57
N LYS A 85 8.35 -4.98 10.84
CA LYS A 85 7.74 -5.83 9.81
C LYS A 85 6.73 -5.06 8.95
N PHE A 86 5.96 -4.15 9.55
CA PHE A 86 5.02 -3.30 8.81
C PHE A 86 5.75 -2.39 7.81
N ILE A 87 6.90 -1.83 8.18
CA ILE A 87 7.74 -1.01 7.27
C ILE A 87 8.13 -1.81 6.02
N LEU A 88 8.44 -3.11 6.15
CA LEU A 88 8.84 -3.95 5.02
C LEU A 88 7.74 -4.10 3.96
N ILE A 89 6.46 -3.92 4.32
CA ILE A 89 5.35 -3.90 3.34
C ILE A 89 5.52 -2.74 2.34
N PHE A 90 6.13 -1.62 2.77
CA PHE A 90 6.35 -0.43 1.95
C PHE A 90 7.65 -0.49 1.13
N ASP A 91 8.57 -1.40 1.45
CA ASP A 91 9.86 -1.49 0.77
C ASP A 91 9.72 -2.01 -0.68
N GLY A 92 8.82 -2.96 -0.95
CA GLY A 92 8.65 -3.54 -2.27
C GLY A 92 8.52 -2.52 -3.40
N PRO A 93 7.57 -1.57 -3.35
CA PRO A 93 7.45 -0.51 -4.36
C PRO A 93 8.69 0.38 -4.47
N VAL A 94 9.40 0.64 -3.37
CA VAL A 94 10.61 1.47 -3.35
C VAL A 94 11.73 0.86 -4.19
N GLN A 95 11.81 -0.48 -4.26
CA GLN A 95 12.82 -1.18 -5.06
C GLN A 95 12.75 -0.82 -6.54
N ASP A 96 11.58 -0.47 -7.06
CA ASP A 96 11.35 -0.04 -8.45
C ASP A 96 11.14 1.47 -8.58
N TYR A 97 11.47 2.25 -7.55
CA TYR A 97 11.17 3.69 -7.46
C TYR A 97 9.70 4.01 -7.67
N CYS A 98 8.83 3.10 -7.30
CA CYS A 98 7.39 3.28 -7.28
C CYS A 98 6.92 3.70 -5.88
N THR A 99 5.68 4.17 -5.78
CA THR A 99 4.99 4.36 -4.51
C THR A 99 3.90 3.31 -4.34
N CYS A 100 3.37 3.16 -3.13
CA CYS A 100 2.26 2.24 -2.92
C CYS A 100 1.01 2.69 -3.70
N LEU A 101 0.16 1.71 -4.06
CA LEU A 101 -1.07 1.96 -4.81
C LEU A 101 -1.96 3.01 -4.14
N SER A 102 -2.06 2.98 -2.81
CA SER A 102 -2.91 3.91 -2.05
C SER A 102 -2.45 5.37 -2.18
N VAL A 103 -1.14 5.64 -2.20
CA VAL A 103 -0.59 6.99 -2.44
C VAL A 103 -0.95 7.46 -3.83
N MET A 104 -0.72 6.63 -4.86
CA MET A 104 -1.02 7.03 -6.25
C MET A 104 -2.51 7.32 -6.45
N LEU A 105 -3.39 6.49 -5.90
CA LEU A 105 -4.84 6.76 -5.96
C LEU A 105 -5.23 8.02 -5.17
N SER A 106 -4.59 8.30 -4.04
CA SER A 106 -4.87 9.49 -3.23
C SER A 106 -4.53 10.79 -3.96
N THR A 107 -3.49 10.81 -4.79
CA THR A 107 -3.12 12.01 -5.58
C THR A 107 -4.13 12.33 -6.69
N GLU A 108 -4.99 11.37 -7.05
CA GLU A 108 -5.94 11.49 -8.15
C GLU A 108 -7.42 11.42 -7.69
N LEU A 109 -7.68 11.64 -6.40
CA LEU A 109 -9.01 11.50 -5.77
C LEU A 109 -10.14 12.22 -6.52
N ALA A 110 -9.86 13.39 -7.12
CA ALA A 110 -10.87 14.19 -7.82
C ALA A 110 -11.47 13.47 -9.04
N THR A 111 -10.73 12.55 -9.64
CA THR A 111 -11.12 11.81 -10.86
C THR A 111 -11.61 10.40 -10.57
N LEU A 112 -11.47 9.91 -9.34
CA LEU A 112 -11.89 8.58 -8.94
C LEU A 112 -13.39 8.54 -8.66
N SER A 113 -14.03 7.39 -8.94
CA SER A 113 -15.43 7.15 -8.56
C SER A 113 -15.61 7.13 -7.03
N ALA A 114 -16.83 7.37 -6.56
CA ALA A 114 -17.16 7.31 -5.15
C ALA A 114 -16.77 5.96 -4.53
N LYS A 115 -17.03 4.86 -5.23
CA LYS A 115 -16.69 3.50 -4.77
C LYS A 115 -15.19 3.33 -4.52
N VAL A 116 -14.35 3.79 -5.44
CA VAL A 116 -12.89 3.71 -5.29
C VAL A 116 -12.43 4.56 -4.13
N ARG A 117 -12.97 5.78 -3.97
CA ARG A 117 -12.66 6.66 -2.83
C ARG A 117 -13.03 6.02 -1.49
N ASP A 118 -14.22 5.41 -1.40
CA ASP A 118 -14.68 4.77 -0.17
C ASP A 118 -13.79 3.57 0.21
N ARG A 119 -13.41 2.75 -0.79
CA ARG A 119 -12.48 1.61 -0.58
C ARG A 119 -11.09 2.09 -0.14
N LEU A 120 -10.62 3.19 -0.71
CA LEU A 120 -9.35 3.80 -0.32
C LEU A 120 -9.39 4.31 1.13
N ALA A 121 -10.48 4.98 1.52
CA ALA A 121 -10.68 5.42 2.90
C ALA A 121 -10.72 4.23 3.88
N GLN A 122 -11.39 3.12 3.52
CA GLN A 122 -11.40 1.89 4.31
C GLN A 122 -10.00 1.29 4.47
N PHE A 123 -9.19 1.29 3.40
CA PHE A 123 -7.80 0.84 3.47
C PHE A 123 -7.00 1.65 4.50
N PHE A 124 -7.07 2.98 4.45
CA PHE A 124 -6.38 3.84 5.43
C PHE A 124 -6.88 3.62 6.86
N THR A 125 -8.20 3.58 7.06
CA THR A 125 -8.81 3.34 8.37
C THR A 125 -8.31 2.02 8.98
N THR A 126 -8.28 0.95 8.20
CA THR A 126 -7.82 -0.37 8.67
C THR A 126 -6.35 -0.33 9.13
N ASN A 127 -5.48 0.28 8.32
CA ASN A 127 -4.05 0.37 8.65
C ASN A 127 -3.82 1.28 9.87
N LEU A 128 -4.50 2.42 9.96
CA LEU A 128 -4.38 3.34 11.10
C LEU A 128 -4.89 2.71 12.41
N THR A 129 -6.03 2.01 12.37
CA THR A 129 -6.56 1.31 13.55
C THR A 129 -5.60 0.22 14.04
N TRP A 130 -4.97 -0.52 13.13
CA TRP A 130 -3.98 -1.52 13.51
C TRP A 130 -2.73 -0.88 14.10
N LEU A 131 -2.20 0.19 13.48
CA LEU A 131 -1.04 0.93 13.99
C LEU A 131 -1.31 1.51 15.38
N GLU A 132 -2.46 2.15 15.58
CA GLU A 132 -2.87 2.71 16.87
C GLU A 132 -2.87 1.62 17.95
N ARG A 133 -3.47 0.46 17.67
CA ARG A 133 -3.48 -0.68 18.59
C ARG A 133 -2.07 -1.16 18.94
N VAL A 134 -1.21 -1.33 17.94
CA VAL A 134 0.17 -1.80 18.14
C VAL A 134 0.98 -0.79 18.96
N LEU A 135 0.85 0.50 18.67
CA LEU A 135 1.54 1.56 19.39
C LEU A 135 1.05 1.67 20.84
N ASP A 136 -0.25 1.68 21.07
CA ASP A 136 -0.83 1.78 22.41
C ASP A 136 -0.48 0.57 23.27
N GLN A 137 -0.60 -0.65 22.72
CA GLN A 137 -0.22 -1.87 23.40
C GLN A 137 1.29 -1.90 23.69
N GLY A 138 2.12 -1.54 22.70
CA GLY A 138 3.58 -1.53 22.85
C GLY A 138 4.05 -0.55 23.91
N ARG A 139 3.40 0.61 24.05
CA ARG A 139 3.68 1.57 25.14
C ARG A 139 3.29 1.00 26.50
N ARG A 140 2.13 0.36 26.63
CA ARG A 140 1.71 -0.27 27.90
C ARG A 140 2.63 -1.41 28.34
N GLU A 141 3.18 -2.14 27.39
CA GLU A 141 4.08 -3.27 27.65
C GLU A 141 5.56 -2.86 27.75
N GLY A 142 5.87 -1.57 27.58
CA GLY A 142 7.24 -1.04 27.64
C GLY A 142 8.12 -1.39 26.45
N HIS A 143 7.55 -1.86 25.34
CA HIS A 143 8.27 -2.12 24.08
C HIS A 143 8.52 -0.85 23.27
N ILE A 144 7.68 0.18 23.48
CA ILE A 144 7.64 1.42 22.70
C ILE A 144 7.49 2.60 23.66
N ASN A 145 8.19 3.70 23.37
CA ASN A 145 8.07 4.95 24.09
C ASN A 145 7.74 6.10 23.12
N PHE A 146 6.73 6.89 23.44
CA PHE A 146 6.38 8.13 22.71
C PHE A 146 5.46 8.99 23.55
N GLU A 147 5.46 10.29 23.27
CA GLU A 147 4.57 11.26 23.89
C GLU A 147 3.28 11.45 23.07
N GLY A 148 2.18 11.77 23.75
CA GLY A 148 0.90 12.07 23.15
C GLY A 148 0.00 10.85 22.92
N ALA A 149 -1.03 11.03 22.09
CA ALA A 149 -2.04 10.01 21.81
C ALA A 149 -1.56 9.01 20.74
N ALA A 150 -1.95 7.74 20.90
CA ALA A 150 -1.50 6.67 20.00
C ALA A 150 -2.05 6.81 18.57
N ASP A 151 -3.27 7.33 18.43
CA ASP A 151 -3.87 7.66 17.13
C ASP A 151 -3.06 8.71 16.37
N VAL A 152 -2.63 9.78 17.03
CA VAL A 152 -1.77 10.82 16.45
C VAL A 152 -0.43 10.21 16.01
N GLN A 153 0.16 9.34 16.83
CA GLN A 153 1.40 8.67 16.48
C GLN A 153 1.23 7.71 15.30
N ALA A 154 0.09 7.00 15.20
CA ALA A 154 -0.25 6.15 14.07
C ALA A 154 -0.33 6.94 12.75
N HIS A 155 -0.98 8.10 12.78
CA HIS A 155 -1.05 9.02 11.63
C HIS A 155 0.34 9.52 11.21
N LYS A 156 1.18 9.94 12.16
CA LYS A 156 2.56 10.36 11.89
C LYS A 156 3.37 9.23 11.26
N PHE A 157 3.26 8.02 11.81
CA PHE A 157 4.00 6.85 11.35
C PHE A 157 3.64 6.51 9.89
N LEU A 158 2.35 6.37 9.59
CA LEU A 158 1.89 6.04 8.23
C LEU A 158 2.23 7.15 7.23
N ALA A 159 1.97 8.41 7.58
CA ALA A 159 2.27 9.56 6.71
C ALA A 159 3.77 9.68 6.41
N SER A 160 4.63 9.39 7.40
CA SER A 160 6.09 9.41 7.21
C SER A 160 6.55 8.31 6.24
N LEU A 161 6.03 7.10 6.34
CA LEU A 161 6.36 6.02 5.39
C LEU A 161 5.92 6.35 3.95
N GLN A 162 4.73 6.91 3.80
CA GLN A 162 4.24 7.32 2.48
C GLN A 162 5.04 8.50 1.92
N GLY A 163 5.39 9.47 2.75
CA GLY A 163 6.30 10.57 2.39
C GLY A 163 7.71 10.08 2.02
N ALA A 164 8.23 9.10 2.76
CA ALA A 164 9.50 8.48 2.46
C ALA A 164 9.55 7.81 1.08
N GLN A 165 8.47 7.10 0.69
CA GLN A 165 8.36 6.55 -0.67
C GLN A 165 8.37 7.65 -1.74
N LEU A 166 7.65 8.76 -1.53
CA LEU A 166 7.63 9.89 -2.46
C LEU A 166 9.01 10.54 -2.59
N LEU A 167 9.75 10.69 -1.48
CA LEU A 167 11.11 11.21 -1.51
C LEU A 167 12.07 10.27 -2.22
N ALA A 168 12.04 8.97 -1.89
CA ALA A 168 12.86 7.96 -2.55
C ALA A 168 12.65 7.96 -4.08
N ARG A 169 11.39 8.03 -4.51
CA ARG A 169 11.01 8.13 -5.92
C ARG A 169 11.52 9.42 -6.57
N SER A 170 11.25 10.58 -5.94
CA SER A 170 11.58 11.90 -6.50
C SER A 170 13.09 12.09 -6.70
N PHE A 171 13.89 11.57 -5.77
CA PHE A 171 15.35 11.65 -5.83
C PHE A 171 16.01 10.45 -6.51
N ARG A 172 15.22 9.41 -6.87
CA ARG A 172 15.74 8.11 -7.33
C ARG A 172 16.81 7.55 -6.39
N ASP A 173 16.53 7.61 -5.10
CA ASP A 173 17.44 7.25 -4.02
C ASP A 173 16.69 6.48 -2.92
N LYS A 174 16.83 5.16 -2.91
CA LYS A 174 16.16 4.24 -1.97
C LYS A 174 16.59 4.47 -0.53
N ASN A 175 17.82 4.89 -0.31
CA ASN A 175 18.36 5.15 1.02
C ASN A 175 17.54 6.21 1.79
N ARG A 176 16.83 7.10 1.09
CA ARG A 176 15.92 8.07 1.73
C ARG A 176 14.73 7.40 2.43
N PHE A 177 14.22 6.31 1.88
CA PHE A 177 13.20 5.53 2.57
C PHE A 177 13.79 4.86 3.82
N GLU A 178 14.93 4.20 3.69
CA GLU A 178 15.59 3.49 4.78
C GLU A 178 15.92 4.43 5.95
N VAL A 179 16.54 5.57 5.69
CA VAL A 179 16.88 6.59 6.71
C VAL A 179 15.64 7.07 7.47
N ILE A 180 14.52 7.32 6.78
CA ILE A 180 13.29 7.77 7.42
C ILE A 180 12.66 6.62 8.23
N ALA A 181 12.64 5.42 7.68
CA ALA A 181 12.11 4.23 8.34
C ALA A 181 12.88 3.90 9.64
N GLU A 182 14.21 3.95 9.59
CA GLU A 182 15.07 3.78 10.77
C GLU A 182 14.86 4.89 11.81
N GLY A 183 14.75 6.15 11.36
CA GLY A 183 14.46 7.28 12.22
C GLY A 183 13.10 7.16 12.92
N LEU A 184 12.09 6.63 12.23
CA LEU A 184 10.77 6.36 12.83
C LEU A 184 10.87 5.33 13.97
N ILE A 185 11.60 4.24 13.76
CA ILE A 185 11.81 3.22 14.79
C ILE A 185 12.63 3.78 15.96
N ALA A 186 13.71 4.52 15.67
CA ALA A 186 14.54 5.12 16.70
C ALA A 186 13.79 6.14 17.58
N SER A 187 12.77 6.82 17.03
CA SER A 187 11.94 7.74 17.77
C SER A 187 10.95 7.08 18.74
N LEU A 188 10.85 5.75 18.71
CA LEU A 188 9.95 4.95 19.53
C LEU A 188 10.68 4.11 20.59
N THR A 189 11.98 4.23 20.68
CA THR A 189 12.85 3.52 21.65
C THR A 189 13.54 4.52 22.57
#